data_62744c9bf8f8dc25899a3fee3e7e0e3c
#
_entry.id   62744c9bf8f8dc25899a3fee3e7e0e3c
#
_cell.length_a   1.000
_cell.length_b   1.000
_cell.length_c   1.000
_cell.angle_alpha   90.00
_cell.angle_beta   90.00
_cell.angle_gamma   90.00
#
_symmetry.space_group_name_H-M   'P 1'
#
loop_
_entity.id
_entity.type
_entity.pdbx_description
1 polymer ?
#
loop_
_entity_poly.entity_id
_entity_poly.type
_entity_poly.pdbx_seq_one_letter_code
_entity_poly.pdbx_strand_id
1 'polypeptide(L)'
;MRAMPETPVPSVPDVILLRSIGWPYAGKPEDSAWRAVMEARPGATPARVIEQHRSGYVVADAPGVGVKAESLPEWQRPRFPAHERPAVGDWVLLEDATTKRPRIVALLPRHTGIKRGAAGEHYHQQVIAANIDTVFIVCGLDADFNPRRIERYLLLVGGGGAQPVVVLTKADRTEYAADAVEVLADLTAQGVPVFTVNAKDPDSVAQLAPWLEPGHTVVLVGSSGAGKSTLTNTLLGDERMKTGEVRESDSRGRHTTTFRALIPLPAGACLIDTPGMRELKPTGEEDLADGGFADIEALAEQCRFRDCSHDREPGCAVRAAIEREELDEGRFLNYLKLRDEVAAAADKLASRLADKANAKVQNKALNKRLSDKYGKR
;
A
#
# COMPACT_ATOMS: atom_id res chain seq x y z
N MET A 1 -27.36 -19.59 -49.47
CA MET A 1 -26.79 -18.63 -48.52
C MET A 1 -26.68 -19.34 -47.16
N ARG A 2 -25.48 -19.75 -46.79
CA ARG A 2 -25.22 -20.26 -45.43
C ARG A 2 -25.00 -19.06 -44.53
N ALA A 3 -25.81 -18.91 -43.48
CA ALA A 3 -25.57 -17.92 -42.43
C ALA A 3 -24.20 -18.14 -41.83
N MET A 4 -23.37 -17.10 -41.81
CA MET A 4 -22.12 -17.11 -41.03
C MET A 4 -22.45 -17.23 -39.57
N PRO A 5 -21.71 -18.01 -38.77
CA PRO A 5 -21.90 -18.07 -37.34
C PRO A 5 -21.60 -16.68 -36.77
N GLU A 6 -22.56 -16.12 -36.04
CA GLU A 6 -22.37 -14.92 -35.24
C GLU A 6 -21.22 -15.16 -34.27
N THR A 7 -20.16 -14.39 -34.40
CA THR A 7 -19.07 -14.35 -33.43
C THR A 7 -19.69 -13.95 -32.08
N PRO A 8 -19.51 -14.72 -31.02
CA PRO A 8 -20.04 -14.35 -29.72
C PRO A 8 -19.45 -13.00 -29.32
N VAL A 9 -20.34 -12.02 -29.12
CA VAL A 9 -19.98 -10.73 -28.53
C VAL A 9 -19.36 -11.04 -27.17
N PRO A 10 -18.10 -10.62 -26.86
CA PRO A 10 -17.52 -10.87 -25.57
C PRO A 10 -18.46 -10.26 -24.50
N SER A 11 -18.90 -11.07 -23.56
CA SER A 11 -19.72 -10.61 -22.46
C SER A 11 -18.96 -9.51 -21.72
N VAL A 12 -19.49 -8.31 -21.73
CA VAL A 12 -18.97 -7.21 -20.89
C VAL A 12 -19.05 -7.73 -19.45
N PRO A 13 -17.94 -7.77 -18.70
CA PRO A 13 -17.99 -8.21 -17.30
C PRO A 13 -19.05 -7.41 -16.57
N ASP A 14 -19.82 -8.06 -15.70
CA ASP A 14 -20.80 -7.38 -14.89
C ASP A 14 -20.11 -6.35 -13.97
N VAL A 15 -20.27 -5.06 -14.29
CA VAL A 15 -19.64 -3.96 -13.57
C VAL A 15 -20.02 -3.98 -12.09
N ILE A 16 -21.23 -4.46 -11.75
CA ILE A 16 -21.67 -4.57 -10.35
C ILE A 16 -20.78 -5.58 -9.62
N LEU A 17 -20.52 -6.74 -10.23
CA LEU A 17 -19.63 -7.76 -9.68
C LEU A 17 -18.18 -7.25 -9.57
N LEU A 18 -17.69 -6.55 -10.59
CA LEU A 18 -16.35 -5.95 -10.53
C LEU A 18 -16.25 -4.88 -9.44
N ARG A 19 -17.27 -4.05 -9.24
CA ARG A 19 -17.29 -3.04 -8.17
C ARG A 19 -17.27 -3.68 -6.78
N SER A 20 -17.91 -4.81 -6.59
CA SER A 20 -17.87 -5.53 -5.32
C SER A 20 -16.52 -6.19 -4.99
N ILE A 21 -15.59 -6.19 -5.94
CA ILE A 21 -14.16 -6.53 -5.75
C ILE A 21 -13.24 -5.32 -5.95
N GLY A 22 -13.80 -4.11 -5.87
CA GLY A 22 -13.05 -2.84 -5.85
C GLY A 22 -12.76 -2.23 -7.22
N TRP A 23 -13.59 -2.49 -8.28
CA TRP A 23 -13.48 -1.76 -9.53
C TRP A 23 -13.91 -0.31 -9.33
N PRO A 24 -13.04 0.68 -9.63
CA PRO A 24 -13.30 2.06 -9.25
C PRO A 24 -14.36 2.77 -10.09
N TYR A 25 -14.74 2.23 -11.26
CA TYR A 25 -15.61 2.88 -12.21
C TYR A 25 -17.03 2.31 -12.18
N ALA A 26 -18.03 3.16 -12.43
CA ALA A 26 -19.42 2.74 -12.62
C ALA A 26 -19.67 2.06 -13.98
N GLY A 27 -18.67 2.06 -14.86
CA GLY A 27 -18.74 1.51 -16.21
C GLY A 27 -17.35 1.26 -16.78
N LYS A 28 -17.11 1.74 -17.99
CA LYS A 28 -15.78 1.70 -18.62
C LYS A 28 -14.80 2.59 -17.87
N PRO A 29 -13.50 2.26 -17.84
CA PRO A 29 -12.50 3.12 -17.23
C PRO A 29 -12.50 4.53 -17.82
N GLU A 30 -12.46 5.52 -16.93
CA GLU A 30 -12.27 6.92 -17.32
C GLU A 30 -10.78 7.25 -17.55
N ASP A 31 -9.91 6.49 -16.89
CA ASP A 31 -8.46 6.60 -17.03
C ASP A 31 -7.99 6.21 -18.45
N SER A 32 -7.26 7.11 -19.09
CA SER A 32 -6.78 6.93 -20.47
C SER A 32 -5.73 5.82 -20.59
N ALA A 33 -4.90 5.62 -19.57
CA ALA A 33 -3.88 4.59 -19.58
C ALA A 33 -4.51 3.18 -19.45
N TRP A 34 -5.53 3.03 -18.61
CA TRP A 34 -6.30 1.80 -18.53
C TRP A 34 -7.01 1.48 -19.84
N ARG A 35 -7.68 2.49 -20.44
CA ARG A 35 -8.33 2.32 -21.75
C ARG A 35 -7.36 1.86 -22.82
N ALA A 36 -6.19 2.51 -22.92
CA ALA A 36 -5.19 2.15 -23.92
C ALA A 36 -4.73 0.68 -23.80
N VAL A 37 -4.52 0.19 -22.57
CA VAL A 37 -4.14 -1.22 -22.33
C VAL A 37 -5.27 -2.17 -22.69
N MET A 38 -6.53 -1.83 -22.38
CA MET A 38 -7.71 -2.65 -22.70
C MET A 38 -7.99 -2.68 -24.21
N GLU A 39 -7.88 -1.54 -24.89
CA GLU A 39 -8.06 -1.44 -26.35
C GLU A 39 -6.98 -2.22 -27.12
N ALA A 40 -5.76 -2.27 -26.58
CA ALA A 40 -4.68 -3.07 -27.17
C ALA A 40 -4.89 -4.59 -27.00
N ARG A 41 -5.88 -5.01 -26.21
CA ARG A 41 -6.20 -6.43 -25.92
C ARG A 41 -7.70 -6.68 -26.06
N PRO A 42 -8.27 -6.55 -27.27
CA PRO A 42 -9.70 -6.77 -27.50
C PRO A 42 -10.06 -8.23 -27.18
N GLY A 43 -11.12 -8.40 -26.37
CA GLY A 43 -11.57 -9.73 -25.93
C GLY A 43 -10.96 -10.19 -24.61
N ALA A 44 -9.92 -9.54 -24.07
CA ALA A 44 -9.46 -9.82 -22.73
C ALA A 44 -10.38 -9.19 -21.68
N THR A 45 -10.60 -9.88 -20.56
CA THR A 45 -11.48 -9.47 -19.49
C THR A 45 -10.71 -8.98 -18.26
N PRO A 46 -11.13 -7.89 -17.59
CA PRO A 46 -10.49 -7.44 -16.37
C PRO A 46 -10.77 -8.42 -15.21
N ALA A 47 -9.73 -8.65 -14.41
CA ALA A 47 -9.82 -9.40 -13.17
C ALA A 47 -8.88 -8.80 -12.14
N ARG A 48 -9.19 -8.99 -10.86
CA ARG A 48 -8.38 -8.49 -9.76
C ARG A 48 -7.49 -9.59 -9.18
N VAL A 49 -6.24 -9.27 -8.89
CA VAL A 49 -5.34 -10.16 -8.15
C VAL A 49 -5.78 -10.18 -6.70
N ILE A 50 -6.33 -11.32 -6.24
CA ILE A 50 -6.84 -11.49 -4.88
C ILE A 50 -5.84 -12.20 -3.97
N GLU A 51 -4.94 -13.03 -4.53
CA GLU A 51 -3.87 -13.67 -3.77
C GLU A 51 -2.58 -13.74 -4.59
N GLN A 52 -1.45 -13.62 -3.91
CA GLN A 52 -0.12 -13.78 -4.49
C GLN A 52 0.62 -14.92 -3.81
N HIS A 53 1.02 -15.92 -4.58
CA HIS A 53 1.81 -17.07 -4.15
C HIS A 53 3.19 -17.07 -4.83
N ARG A 54 4.10 -17.92 -4.32
CA ARG A 54 5.42 -18.11 -4.97
C ARG A 54 5.30 -18.66 -6.40
N SER A 55 4.24 -19.45 -6.66
CA SER A 55 4.03 -20.15 -7.92
C SER A 55 3.06 -19.45 -8.88
N GLY A 56 2.51 -18.28 -8.54
CA GLY A 56 1.54 -17.58 -9.40
C GLY A 56 0.53 -16.75 -8.62
N TYR A 57 -0.57 -16.45 -9.28
CA TYR A 57 -1.60 -15.55 -8.79
C TYR A 57 -2.96 -16.25 -8.76
N VAL A 58 -3.79 -15.88 -7.79
CA VAL A 58 -5.22 -16.13 -7.83
C VAL A 58 -5.89 -14.81 -8.21
N VAL A 59 -6.75 -14.86 -9.21
CA VAL A 59 -7.48 -13.71 -9.73
C VAL A 59 -8.98 -13.94 -9.62
N ALA A 60 -9.74 -12.86 -9.54
CA ALA A 60 -11.20 -12.89 -9.49
C ALA A 60 -11.79 -11.79 -10.39
N ASP A 61 -12.91 -12.07 -11.00
CA ASP A 61 -13.78 -11.12 -11.71
C ASP A 61 -15.11 -10.89 -11.00
N ALA A 62 -15.34 -11.65 -9.91
CA ALA A 62 -16.51 -11.55 -9.04
C ALA A 62 -16.15 -11.94 -7.60
N PRO A 63 -16.97 -11.56 -6.59
CA PRO A 63 -16.80 -11.97 -5.20
C PRO A 63 -16.92 -13.49 -5.04
N GLY A 64 -16.06 -14.05 -4.18
CA GLY A 64 -16.11 -15.48 -3.83
C GLY A 64 -15.64 -16.45 -4.92
N VAL A 65 -15.21 -15.95 -6.07
CA VAL A 65 -14.71 -16.78 -7.18
C VAL A 65 -13.23 -16.45 -7.39
N GLY A 66 -12.34 -17.36 -6.98
CA GLY A 66 -10.90 -17.22 -7.20
C GLY A 66 -10.37 -18.31 -8.14
N VAL A 67 -9.69 -17.92 -9.21
CA VAL A 67 -9.12 -18.85 -10.21
C VAL A 67 -7.60 -18.66 -10.27
N LYS A 68 -6.85 -19.77 -10.26
CA LYS A 68 -5.40 -19.72 -10.47
C LYS A 68 -5.12 -19.36 -11.93
N ALA A 69 -4.43 -18.23 -12.13
CA ALA A 69 -4.07 -17.74 -13.44
C ALA A 69 -2.60 -18.02 -13.77
N GLU A 70 -2.33 -18.29 -15.04
CA GLU A 70 -0.97 -18.38 -15.56
C GLU A 70 -0.40 -16.98 -15.70
N SER A 71 0.80 -16.77 -15.17
CA SER A 71 1.49 -15.48 -15.26
C SER A 71 2.30 -15.36 -16.55
N LEU A 72 2.59 -14.11 -16.96
CA LEU A 72 3.53 -13.87 -18.03
C LEU A 72 4.90 -14.49 -17.70
N PRO A 73 5.54 -15.21 -18.65
CA PRO A 73 6.85 -15.84 -18.43
C PRO A 73 7.94 -14.85 -17.99
N GLU A 74 7.85 -13.61 -18.42
CA GLU A 74 8.81 -12.56 -18.06
C GLU A 74 8.78 -12.23 -16.55
N TRP A 75 7.63 -12.26 -15.90
CA TRP A 75 7.51 -12.02 -14.46
C TRP A 75 8.13 -13.13 -13.61
N GLN A 76 8.35 -14.30 -14.17
CA GLN A 76 9.02 -15.42 -13.50
C GLN A 76 10.55 -15.33 -13.58
N ARG A 77 11.09 -14.44 -14.45
CA ARG A 77 12.53 -14.29 -14.60
C ARG A 77 13.15 -13.76 -13.31
N PRO A 78 14.26 -14.31 -12.80
CA PRO A 78 14.89 -13.88 -11.53
C PRO A 78 15.27 -12.41 -11.49
N ARG A 79 15.59 -11.80 -12.63
CA ARG A 79 16.02 -10.40 -12.74
C ARG A 79 14.88 -9.43 -13.03
N PHE A 80 13.63 -9.91 -13.18
CA PHE A 80 12.48 -9.01 -13.38
C PHE A 80 12.20 -8.26 -12.08
N PRO A 81 12.02 -6.93 -12.12
CA PRO A 81 11.85 -6.11 -10.92
C PRO A 81 10.64 -6.56 -10.10
N ALA A 82 10.84 -6.70 -8.79
CA ALA A 82 9.77 -7.19 -7.91
C ALA A 82 8.57 -6.23 -7.83
N HIS A 83 8.82 -4.91 -7.94
CA HIS A 83 7.77 -3.89 -7.90
C HIS A 83 6.96 -3.77 -9.20
N GLU A 84 7.47 -4.31 -10.31
CA GLU A 84 6.76 -4.36 -11.59
C GLU A 84 5.91 -5.63 -11.75
N ARG A 85 6.02 -6.58 -10.82
CA ARG A 85 5.18 -7.80 -10.80
C ARG A 85 3.82 -7.49 -10.23
N PRO A 86 2.76 -8.23 -10.63
CA PRO A 86 1.48 -8.09 -9.99
C PRO A 86 1.56 -8.32 -8.47
N ALA A 87 0.82 -7.52 -7.73
CA ALA A 87 0.63 -7.63 -6.29
C ALA A 87 -0.87 -7.77 -5.98
N VAL A 88 -1.20 -8.12 -4.75
CA VAL A 88 -2.61 -8.17 -4.32
C VAL A 88 -3.23 -6.78 -4.48
N GLY A 89 -4.42 -6.74 -5.08
CA GLY A 89 -5.14 -5.52 -5.42
C GLY A 89 -4.90 -5.01 -6.85
N ASP A 90 -3.90 -5.54 -7.58
CA ASP A 90 -3.70 -5.16 -8.97
C ASP A 90 -4.82 -5.65 -9.87
N TRP A 91 -5.10 -4.87 -10.91
CA TRP A 91 -5.98 -5.24 -11.99
C TRP A 91 -5.17 -5.79 -13.17
N VAL A 92 -5.63 -6.91 -13.69
CA VAL A 92 -5.01 -7.61 -14.82
C VAL A 92 -6.03 -7.89 -15.90
N LEU A 93 -5.57 -8.12 -17.14
CA LEU A 93 -6.41 -8.60 -18.22
C LEU A 93 -6.18 -10.09 -18.43
N LEU A 94 -7.27 -10.84 -18.54
CA LEU A 94 -7.27 -12.28 -18.76
C LEU A 94 -7.71 -12.62 -20.18
N GLU A 95 -6.99 -13.50 -20.83
CA GLU A 95 -7.49 -14.32 -21.93
C GLU A 95 -7.95 -15.68 -21.41
N ASP A 96 -8.88 -16.31 -22.14
CA ASP A 96 -9.45 -17.62 -21.79
C ASP A 96 -10.07 -17.63 -20.37
N ALA A 97 -10.72 -16.53 -19.97
CA ALA A 97 -11.25 -16.31 -18.61
C ALA A 97 -12.24 -17.41 -18.15
N THR A 98 -12.91 -18.09 -19.09
CA THR A 98 -13.85 -19.19 -18.80
C THR A 98 -13.19 -20.53 -18.55
N THR A 99 -11.87 -20.63 -18.71
CA THR A 99 -11.10 -21.86 -18.50
C THR A 99 -10.70 -22.04 -17.03
N LYS A 100 -10.31 -23.25 -16.66
CA LYS A 100 -9.78 -23.54 -15.31
C LYS A 100 -8.42 -22.87 -15.01
N ARG A 101 -7.73 -22.39 -16.03
CA ARG A 101 -6.43 -21.71 -15.94
C ARG A 101 -6.36 -20.57 -16.95
N PRO A 102 -7.03 -19.45 -16.68
CA PRO A 102 -6.93 -18.28 -17.52
C PRO A 102 -5.49 -17.75 -17.54
N ARG A 103 -5.15 -17.06 -18.62
CA ARG A 103 -3.82 -16.49 -18.81
C ARG A 103 -3.85 -14.99 -18.60
N ILE A 104 -3.00 -14.48 -17.73
CA ILE A 104 -2.79 -13.03 -17.59
C ILE A 104 -2.00 -12.54 -18.81
N VAL A 105 -2.52 -11.55 -19.52
CA VAL A 105 -1.91 -11.00 -20.73
C VAL A 105 -1.47 -9.54 -20.58
N ALA A 106 -1.94 -8.84 -19.54
CA ALA A 106 -1.52 -7.49 -19.22
C ALA A 106 -1.76 -7.18 -17.73
N LEU A 107 -0.95 -6.25 -17.21
CA LEU A 107 -1.16 -5.57 -15.93
C LEU A 107 -1.65 -4.16 -16.23
N LEU A 108 -2.77 -3.75 -15.63
CA LEU A 108 -3.25 -2.37 -15.72
C LEU A 108 -2.37 -1.45 -14.86
N PRO A 109 -2.14 -0.21 -15.26
CA PRO A 109 -1.40 0.77 -14.47
C PRO A 109 -2.01 0.92 -13.07
N ARG A 110 -1.15 1.01 -12.07
CA ARG A 110 -1.58 1.23 -10.67
C ARG A 110 -1.96 2.68 -10.48
N HIS A 111 -3.10 2.93 -9.84
CA HIS A 111 -3.46 4.26 -9.37
C HIS A 111 -2.72 4.58 -8.06
N THR A 112 -2.66 3.60 -7.17
CA THR A 112 -2.03 3.73 -5.85
C THR A 112 -1.29 2.45 -5.48
N GLY A 113 -0.42 2.52 -4.48
CA GLY A 113 0.23 1.31 -3.97
C GLY A 113 1.15 1.57 -2.80
N ILE A 114 1.17 0.63 -1.86
CA ILE A 114 2.12 0.64 -0.76
C ILE A 114 3.34 -0.18 -1.16
N LYS A 115 4.50 0.45 -1.13
CA LYS A 115 5.80 -0.17 -1.34
C LYS A 115 6.51 -0.35 0.00
N ARG A 116 7.40 -1.31 0.09
CA ARG A 116 8.37 -1.40 1.19
C ARG A 116 9.74 -1.75 0.66
N GLY A 117 10.76 -1.28 1.36
CA GLY A 117 12.12 -1.81 1.21
C GLY A 117 12.19 -3.25 1.75
N ALA A 118 12.65 -4.21 0.94
CA ALA A 118 12.85 -5.57 1.41
C ALA A 118 14.08 -5.63 2.33
N ALA A 119 14.00 -6.44 3.40
CA ALA A 119 15.16 -6.73 4.25
C ALA A 119 16.16 -7.66 3.50
N GLY A 120 17.46 -7.43 3.68
CA GLY A 120 18.53 -8.27 3.13
C GLY A 120 19.67 -7.44 2.53
N GLU A 121 20.76 -8.12 2.16
CA GLU A 121 21.95 -7.50 1.52
C GLU A 121 21.62 -6.84 0.19
N HIS A 122 20.56 -7.29 -0.47
CA HIS A 122 20.10 -6.73 -1.72
C HIS A 122 18.79 -5.97 -1.50
N TYR A 123 18.86 -4.64 -1.49
CA TYR A 123 17.70 -3.78 -1.41
C TYR A 123 16.74 -4.01 -2.58
N HIS A 124 15.51 -4.45 -2.30
CA HIS A 124 14.45 -4.63 -3.29
C HIS A 124 13.20 -3.91 -2.84
N GLN A 125 12.68 -3.03 -3.70
CA GLN A 125 11.32 -2.51 -3.50
C GLN A 125 10.31 -3.60 -3.87
N GLN A 126 9.34 -3.79 -3.01
CA GLN A 126 8.21 -4.70 -3.25
C GLN A 126 6.90 -3.95 -3.03
N VAL A 127 5.98 -4.04 -4.00
CA VAL A 127 4.60 -3.62 -3.78
C VAL A 127 3.94 -4.63 -2.86
N ILE A 128 3.36 -4.14 -1.78
CA ILE A 128 2.70 -4.97 -0.77
C ILE A 128 1.21 -5.09 -1.08
N ALA A 129 0.60 -3.98 -1.48
CA ALA A 129 -0.79 -3.87 -1.88
C ALA A 129 -0.92 -2.77 -2.93
N ALA A 130 -1.84 -2.92 -3.88
CA ALA A 130 -2.03 -2.03 -5.00
C ALA A 130 -3.50 -1.61 -5.15
N ASN A 131 -3.72 -0.46 -5.80
CA ASN A 131 -5.05 0.11 -6.05
C ASN A 131 -5.86 0.21 -4.76
N ILE A 132 -5.27 0.89 -3.77
CA ILE A 132 -5.81 1.13 -2.44
C ILE A 132 -6.34 2.54 -2.41
N ASP A 133 -7.57 2.73 -1.95
CA ASP A 133 -8.16 4.06 -1.80
C ASP A 133 -7.84 4.64 -0.43
N THR A 134 -7.90 3.80 0.62
CA THR A 134 -7.72 4.25 2.00
C THR A 134 -6.80 3.34 2.81
N VAL A 135 -5.93 3.96 3.62
CA VAL A 135 -5.11 3.26 4.60
C VAL A 135 -5.57 3.63 6.01
N PHE A 136 -6.15 2.66 6.72
CA PHE A 136 -6.45 2.82 8.14
C PHE A 136 -5.17 2.60 8.97
N ILE A 137 -4.66 3.67 9.56
CA ILE A 137 -3.54 3.64 10.52
C ILE A 137 -4.12 3.36 11.90
N VAL A 138 -4.04 2.09 12.31
CA VAL A 138 -4.68 1.60 13.53
C VAL A 138 -3.71 1.68 14.71
N CYS A 139 -4.11 2.38 15.77
CA CYS A 139 -3.37 2.52 17.03
C CYS A 139 -4.30 2.27 18.22
N GLY A 140 -3.87 1.49 19.22
CA GLY A 140 -4.65 1.25 20.42
C GLY A 140 -4.52 2.41 21.41
N LEU A 141 -5.62 2.82 22.04
CA LEU A 141 -5.68 3.78 23.15
C LEU A 141 -5.35 3.08 24.48
N ASP A 142 -4.19 2.46 24.53
CA ASP A 142 -3.59 1.85 25.71
C ASP A 142 -2.08 2.15 25.70
N ALA A 143 -1.26 1.31 26.34
CA ALA A 143 0.20 1.47 26.33
C ALA A 143 0.83 1.48 24.92
N ASP A 144 0.06 1.13 23.88
CA ASP A 144 0.47 1.19 22.47
C ASP A 144 0.29 2.59 21.84
N PHE A 145 -0.44 3.51 22.48
CA PHE A 145 -0.65 4.86 21.92
C PHE A 145 0.70 5.58 21.79
N ASN A 146 1.04 5.90 20.55
CA ASN A 146 2.31 6.57 20.22
C ASN A 146 2.16 7.45 18.97
N PRO A 147 2.04 8.79 19.14
CA PRO A 147 1.91 9.74 18.02
C PRO A 147 3.05 9.62 17.00
N ARG A 148 4.29 9.40 17.47
CA ARG A 148 5.48 9.31 16.59
C ARG A 148 5.44 8.08 15.69
N ARG A 149 4.76 7.03 16.14
CA ARG A 149 4.51 5.85 15.31
C ARG A 149 3.42 6.11 14.27
N ILE A 150 2.40 6.88 14.61
CA ILE A 150 1.36 7.31 13.66
C ILE A 150 1.99 8.16 12.56
N GLU A 151 2.80 9.16 12.91
CA GLU A 151 3.56 10.00 11.96
C GLU A 151 4.44 9.15 11.04
N ARG A 152 5.11 8.14 11.59
CA ARG A 152 5.90 7.21 10.79
C ARG A 152 5.04 6.45 9.76
N TYR A 153 3.87 5.96 10.15
CA TYR A 153 2.98 5.29 9.20
C TYR A 153 2.45 6.26 8.13
N LEU A 154 2.13 7.50 8.50
CA LEU A 154 1.73 8.54 7.56
C LEU A 154 2.81 8.74 6.49
N LEU A 155 4.06 8.91 6.88
CA LEU A 155 5.19 9.03 5.96
C LEU A 155 5.29 7.83 5.00
N LEU A 156 5.17 6.61 5.52
CA LEU A 156 5.35 5.39 4.74
C LEU A 156 4.19 5.09 3.77
N VAL A 157 3.03 5.70 3.96
CA VAL A 157 1.85 5.53 3.10
C VAL A 157 1.56 6.76 2.24
N GLY A 158 2.02 7.96 2.64
CA GLY A 158 1.72 9.24 2.00
C GLY A 158 2.07 9.28 0.51
N GLY A 159 3.28 8.86 0.14
CA GLY A 159 3.73 8.82 -1.26
C GLY A 159 3.03 7.76 -2.13
N GLY A 160 2.14 6.94 -1.57
CA GLY A 160 1.44 5.87 -2.30
C GLY A 160 0.14 6.30 -2.99
N GLY A 161 -0.32 7.54 -2.79
CA GLY A 161 -1.55 8.09 -3.37
C GLY A 161 -2.84 7.65 -2.67
N ALA A 162 -2.78 6.77 -1.65
CA ALA A 162 -3.94 6.37 -0.87
C ALA A 162 -4.19 7.36 0.28
N GLN A 163 -5.47 7.59 0.61
CA GLN A 163 -5.86 8.49 1.70
C GLN A 163 -5.56 7.84 3.07
N PRO A 164 -4.75 8.45 3.94
CA PRO A 164 -4.57 7.98 5.29
C PRO A 164 -5.76 8.39 6.18
N VAL A 165 -6.16 7.48 7.07
CA VAL A 165 -7.16 7.71 8.12
C VAL A 165 -6.64 7.09 9.41
N VAL A 166 -6.53 7.85 10.47
CA VAL A 166 -6.10 7.36 11.78
C VAL A 166 -7.30 6.78 12.54
N VAL A 167 -7.16 5.54 12.99
CA VAL A 167 -8.20 4.83 13.74
C VAL A 167 -7.66 4.45 15.12
N LEU A 168 -8.06 5.19 16.13
CA LEU A 168 -7.70 4.96 17.52
C LEU A 168 -8.70 3.97 18.12
N THR A 169 -8.25 2.72 18.32
CA THR A 169 -9.07 1.63 18.85
C THR A 169 -9.04 1.57 20.37
N LYS A 170 -9.86 0.69 20.96
CA LYS A 170 -9.96 0.47 22.42
C LYS A 170 -10.46 1.72 23.17
N ALA A 171 -11.27 2.55 22.54
CA ALA A 171 -11.88 3.72 23.16
C ALA A 171 -12.76 3.37 24.39
N ASP A 172 -13.25 2.13 24.45
CA ASP A 172 -13.98 1.56 25.58
C ASP A 172 -13.12 1.29 26.83
N ARG A 173 -11.81 1.43 26.74
CA ARG A 173 -10.85 1.09 27.81
C ARG A 173 -10.12 2.30 28.40
N THR A 174 -10.42 3.50 27.95
CA THR A 174 -9.74 4.71 28.40
C THR A 174 -10.70 5.89 28.50
N GLU A 175 -10.45 6.77 29.48
CA GLU A 175 -11.10 8.06 29.63
C GLU A 175 -10.37 9.17 28.86
N TYR A 176 -9.13 8.89 28.37
CA TYR A 176 -8.27 9.85 27.70
C TYR A 176 -8.38 9.86 26.17
N ALA A 177 -9.51 9.38 25.62
CA ALA A 177 -9.69 9.32 24.16
C ALA A 177 -9.70 10.73 23.52
N ALA A 178 -10.28 11.72 24.20
CA ALA A 178 -10.30 13.12 23.75
C ALA A 178 -8.90 13.74 23.76
N ASP A 179 -8.13 13.52 24.83
CA ASP A 179 -6.76 14.02 24.96
C ASP A 179 -5.84 13.43 23.87
N ALA A 180 -6.05 12.15 23.53
CA ALA A 180 -5.31 11.50 22.45
C ALA A 180 -5.61 12.12 21.08
N VAL A 181 -6.85 12.54 20.82
CA VAL A 181 -7.22 13.28 19.60
C VAL A 181 -6.58 14.66 19.59
N GLU A 182 -6.56 15.37 20.75
CA GLU A 182 -5.92 16.67 20.87
C GLU A 182 -4.41 16.60 20.57
N VAL A 183 -3.72 15.57 21.03
CA VAL A 183 -2.29 15.31 20.71
C VAL A 183 -2.06 15.15 19.21
N LEU A 184 -3.08 14.76 18.45
CA LEU A 184 -3.03 14.59 16.99
C LEU A 184 -3.65 15.78 16.22
N ALA A 185 -3.89 16.91 16.87
CA ALA A 185 -4.54 18.07 16.27
C ALA A 185 -3.79 18.59 15.02
N ASP A 186 -2.47 18.58 15.04
CA ASP A 186 -1.63 18.98 13.89
C ASP A 186 -1.91 18.12 12.66
N LEU A 187 -2.13 16.82 12.83
CA LEU A 187 -2.47 15.90 11.73
C LEU A 187 -3.87 16.19 11.19
N THR A 188 -4.81 16.47 12.09
CA THR A 188 -6.18 16.85 11.72
C THR A 188 -6.19 18.17 10.95
N ALA A 189 -5.39 19.15 11.37
CA ALA A 189 -5.22 20.43 10.68
C ALA A 189 -4.63 20.26 9.28
N GLN A 190 -3.83 19.22 9.05
CA GLN A 190 -3.30 18.84 7.73
C GLN A 190 -4.27 17.99 6.91
N GLY A 191 -5.50 17.80 7.36
CA GLY A 191 -6.54 17.08 6.63
C GLY A 191 -6.52 15.56 6.81
N VAL A 192 -5.79 15.01 7.80
CA VAL A 192 -5.81 13.59 8.14
C VAL A 192 -6.97 13.31 9.10
N PRO A 193 -8.00 12.55 8.70
CA PRO A 193 -9.11 12.22 9.59
C PRO A 193 -8.64 11.33 10.76
N VAL A 194 -9.12 11.62 11.97
CA VAL A 194 -8.84 10.86 13.20
C VAL A 194 -10.15 10.41 13.83
N PHE A 195 -10.30 9.11 14.06
CA PHE A 195 -11.47 8.52 14.68
C PHE A 195 -11.11 7.72 15.92
N THR A 196 -11.93 7.81 16.95
CA THR A 196 -11.86 6.94 18.13
C THR A 196 -12.97 5.91 18.07
N VAL A 197 -12.62 4.62 18.13
CA VAL A 197 -13.58 3.54 17.99
C VAL A 197 -13.41 2.44 19.07
N ASN A 198 -14.51 1.88 19.51
CA ASN A 198 -14.51 0.54 20.07
C ASN A 198 -14.57 -0.46 18.92
N ALA A 199 -13.41 -1.09 18.61
CA ALA A 199 -13.32 -2.00 17.47
C ALA A 199 -14.20 -3.27 17.58
N LYS A 200 -14.80 -3.53 18.74
CA LYS A 200 -15.73 -4.65 18.96
C LYS A 200 -17.18 -4.27 18.72
N ASP A 201 -17.48 -2.98 18.67
CA ASP A 201 -18.81 -2.44 18.56
C ASP A 201 -19.09 -1.98 17.12
N PRO A 202 -20.00 -2.66 16.38
CA PRO A 202 -20.36 -2.28 15.02
C PRO A 202 -20.86 -0.84 14.88
N ASP A 203 -21.60 -0.32 15.87
CA ASP A 203 -22.13 1.05 15.83
C ASP A 203 -20.99 2.08 15.96
N SER A 204 -20.00 1.79 16.81
CA SER A 204 -18.81 2.61 16.91
C SER A 204 -17.97 2.57 15.63
N VAL A 205 -17.86 1.41 14.97
CA VAL A 205 -17.11 1.22 13.72
C VAL A 205 -17.84 1.81 12.52
N ALA A 206 -19.15 2.02 12.57
CA ALA A 206 -19.94 2.62 11.50
C ALA A 206 -19.46 4.04 11.10
N GLN A 207 -18.71 4.74 11.95
CA GLN A 207 -18.05 6.00 11.62
C GLN A 207 -17.12 5.88 10.42
N LEU A 208 -16.59 4.68 10.14
CA LEU A 208 -15.67 4.41 9.02
C LEU A 208 -16.40 4.13 7.71
N ALA A 209 -17.74 4.08 7.70
CA ALA A 209 -18.54 3.76 6.51
C ALA A 209 -18.24 4.59 5.26
N PRO A 210 -17.93 5.92 5.34
CA PRO A 210 -17.60 6.70 4.15
C PRO A 210 -16.39 6.18 3.33
N TRP A 211 -15.50 5.42 3.95
CA TRP A 211 -14.33 4.81 3.28
C TRP A 211 -14.55 3.35 2.86
N LEU A 212 -15.78 2.81 3.10
CA LEU A 212 -16.10 1.40 2.88
C LEU A 212 -17.16 1.20 1.80
N GLU A 213 -17.30 2.16 0.90
CA GLU A 213 -18.28 2.11 -0.19
C GLU A 213 -17.87 1.12 -1.30
N PRO A 214 -18.84 0.61 -2.09
CA PRO A 214 -18.54 -0.26 -3.23
C PRO A 214 -17.58 0.39 -4.23
N GLY A 215 -16.56 -0.37 -4.62
CA GLY A 215 -15.48 0.10 -5.48
C GLY A 215 -14.24 0.57 -4.71
N HIS A 216 -14.35 0.79 -3.39
CA HIS A 216 -13.20 1.16 -2.56
C HIS A 216 -12.40 -0.06 -2.09
N THR A 217 -11.13 0.17 -1.84
CA THR A 217 -10.20 -0.81 -1.28
C THR A 217 -9.47 -0.20 -0.10
N VAL A 218 -9.51 -0.89 1.04
CA VAL A 218 -8.86 -0.43 2.27
C VAL A 218 -7.76 -1.39 2.71
N VAL A 219 -6.79 -0.85 3.42
CA VAL A 219 -5.69 -1.60 4.06
C VAL A 219 -5.56 -1.14 5.51
N LEU A 220 -5.29 -2.06 6.43
CA LEU A 220 -5.01 -1.74 7.83
C LEU A 220 -3.52 -1.85 8.11
N VAL A 221 -2.92 -0.78 8.62
CA VAL A 221 -1.53 -0.74 9.11
C VAL A 221 -1.52 -0.44 10.60
N GLY A 222 -0.46 -0.78 11.31
CA GLY A 222 -0.32 -0.51 12.74
C GLY A 222 0.43 -1.62 13.47
N SER A 223 0.78 -1.37 14.74
CA SER A 223 1.51 -2.27 15.61
C SER A 223 0.78 -3.60 15.90
N SER A 224 1.49 -4.55 16.46
CA SER A 224 0.86 -5.76 17.02
C SER A 224 0.02 -5.37 18.23
N GLY A 225 -1.18 -5.93 18.34
CA GLY A 225 -2.07 -5.60 19.46
C GLY A 225 -2.86 -4.31 19.31
N ALA A 226 -2.65 -3.51 18.25
CA ALA A 226 -3.40 -2.28 17.97
C ALA A 226 -4.90 -2.47 17.69
N GLY A 227 -5.42 -3.70 17.64
CA GLY A 227 -6.84 -3.97 17.39
C GLY A 227 -7.22 -4.23 15.93
N LYS A 228 -6.25 -4.33 15.00
CA LYS A 228 -6.53 -4.57 13.57
C LYS A 228 -7.39 -5.79 13.31
N SER A 229 -7.04 -6.95 13.89
CA SER A 229 -7.81 -8.20 13.72
C SER A 229 -9.23 -8.08 14.27
N THR A 230 -9.39 -7.38 15.40
CA THR A 230 -10.72 -7.11 15.97
C THR A 230 -11.54 -6.22 15.03
N LEU A 231 -10.96 -5.12 14.57
CA LEU A 231 -11.58 -4.22 13.60
C LEU A 231 -11.96 -4.96 12.30
N THR A 232 -11.05 -5.79 11.78
CA THR A 232 -11.32 -6.63 10.59
C THR A 232 -12.54 -7.55 10.81
N ASN A 233 -12.61 -8.24 11.96
CA ASN A 233 -13.73 -9.12 12.25
C ASN A 233 -15.06 -8.36 12.34
N THR A 234 -15.06 -7.19 12.96
CA THR A 234 -16.26 -6.34 13.03
C THR A 234 -16.68 -5.85 11.64
N LEU A 235 -15.75 -5.44 10.79
CA LEU A 235 -16.02 -5.05 9.40
C LEU A 235 -16.53 -6.21 8.54
N LEU A 236 -16.10 -7.44 8.82
CA LEU A 236 -16.55 -8.64 8.12
C LEU A 236 -17.90 -9.17 8.65
N GLY A 237 -18.31 -8.75 9.86
CA GLY A 237 -19.46 -9.32 10.55
C GLY A 237 -19.27 -10.81 10.95
N ASP A 238 -18.02 -11.28 10.99
CA ASP A 238 -17.68 -12.68 11.25
C ASP A 238 -16.29 -12.79 11.94
N GLU A 239 -16.12 -13.77 12.81
CA GLU A 239 -14.86 -14.03 13.52
C GLU A 239 -13.86 -14.82 12.67
N ARG A 240 -13.45 -14.29 11.51
CA ARG A 240 -12.47 -14.93 10.64
C ARG A 240 -11.04 -14.79 11.12
N MET A 241 -10.72 -13.68 11.81
CA MET A 241 -9.39 -13.41 12.30
C MET A 241 -9.25 -13.83 13.75
N LYS A 242 -8.19 -14.58 14.07
CA LYS A 242 -7.91 -14.92 15.48
C LYS A 242 -7.54 -13.66 16.25
N THR A 243 -8.36 -13.28 17.19
CA THR A 243 -8.09 -12.23 18.17
C THR A 243 -7.54 -12.87 19.43
N GLY A 244 -6.38 -12.44 19.90
CA GLY A 244 -5.79 -12.95 21.14
C GLY A 244 -4.74 -11.98 21.67
N GLU A 245 -4.63 -11.91 22.99
CA GLU A 245 -3.50 -11.24 23.65
C GLU A 245 -2.20 -11.91 23.19
N VAL A 246 -1.23 -11.09 22.79
CA VAL A 246 0.10 -11.57 22.46
C VAL A 246 0.74 -12.10 23.73
N ARG A 247 0.70 -13.42 23.92
CA ARG A 247 1.54 -14.05 24.95
C ARG A 247 2.99 -13.95 24.48
N GLU A 248 3.81 -13.26 25.25
CA GLU A 248 5.25 -13.06 25.00
C GLU A 248 6.07 -14.37 24.90
N SER A 249 5.47 -15.54 25.11
CA SER A 249 6.18 -16.81 25.26
C SER A 249 6.05 -17.77 24.08
N ASP A 250 5.38 -17.43 22.96
CA ASP A 250 5.22 -18.41 21.86
C ASP A 250 5.80 -17.93 20.53
N SER A 251 7.15 -18.01 20.44
CA SER A 251 7.90 -17.81 19.20
C SER A 251 7.66 -18.91 18.14
N ARG A 252 6.68 -19.80 18.35
CA ARG A 252 6.30 -20.91 17.44
C ARG A 252 4.83 -20.97 17.08
N GLY A 253 4.07 -19.88 17.24
CA GLY A 253 2.67 -19.79 16.85
C GLY A 253 2.51 -19.74 15.33
N ARG A 254 1.93 -20.78 14.74
CA ARG A 254 1.50 -20.85 13.36
C ARG A 254 0.56 -19.68 13.06
N HIS A 255 1.05 -18.66 12.34
CA HIS A 255 0.20 -17.69 11.66
C HIS A 255 -0.61 -18.46 10.61
N THR A 256 -1.91 -18.49 10.75
CA THR A 256 -2.83 -19.23 9.86
C THR A 256 -2.99 -18.56 8.49
N THR A 257 -2.51 -17.33 8.30
CA THR A 257 -2.50 -16.63 7.01
C THR A 257 -1.08 -16.28 6.64
N THR A 258 -0.42 -17.10 5.83
CA THR A 258 0.95 -16.87 5.34
C THR A 258 1.00 -16.10 4.03
N PHE A 259 -0.15 -15.76 3.44
CA PHE A 259 -0.26 -15.06 2.16
C PHE A 259 -1.17 -13.83 2.30
N ARG A 260 -0.96 -12.88 1.42
CA ARG A 260 -1.77 -11.68 1.31
C ARG A 260 -3.04 -12.01 0.57
N ALA A 261 -4.17 -11.52 1.08
CA ALA A 261 -5.46 -11.77 0.45
C ALA A 261 -6.30 -10.48 0.38
N LEU A 262 -7.05 -10.35 -0.70
CA LEU A 262 -8.09 -9.35 -0.85
C LEU A 262 -9.43 -10.00 -0.46
N ILE A 263 -10.13 -9.38 0.47
CA ILE A 263 -11.36 -9.89 1.09
C ILE A 263 -12.47 -8.87 0.82
N PRO A 264 -13.54 -9.23 0.10
CA PRO A 264 -14.73 -8.40 -0.02
C PRO A 264 -15.42 -8.24 1.35
N LEU A 265 -15.82 -6.99 1.67
CA LEU A 265 -16.57 -6.65 2.88
C LEU A 265 -18.07 -6.62 2.59
N PRO A 266 -18.94 -6.93 3.57
CA PRO A 266 -20.38 -6.82 3.42
C PRO A 266 -20.87 -5.42 3.02
N ALA A 267 -20.14 -4.37 3.41
CA ALA A 267 -20.41 -2.98 3.03
C ALA A 267 -20.15 -2.69 1.54
N GLY A 268 -19.49 -3.60 0.81
CA GLY A 268 -19.21 -3.48 -0.61
C GLY A 268 -17.76 -3.06 -0.95
N ALA A 269 -16.99 -2.58 0.01
CA ALA A 269 -15.56 -2.33 -0.17
C ALA A 269 -14.75 -3.64 -0.13
N CYS A 270 -13.46 -3.54 -0.45
CA CYS A 270 -12.50 -4.62 -0.28
C CYS A 270 -11.49 -4.29 0.81
N LEU A 271 -11.12 -5.28 1.59
CA LEU A 271 -10.01 -5.22 2.53
C LEU A 271 -8.84 -6.05 2.00
N ILE A 272 -7.63 -5.47 1.95
CA ILE A 272 -6.42 -6.24 1.73
C ILE A 272 -5.78 -6.57 3.07
N ASP A 273 -5.81 -7.85 3.44
CA ASP A 273 -5.10 -8.35 4.61
C ASP A 273 -3.65 -8.69 4.24
N THR A 274 -2.72 -8.01 4.87
CA THR A 274 -1.28 -8.18 4.61
C THR A 274 -0.56 -8.57 5.90
N PRO A 275 -0.34 -9.86 6.15
CA PRO A 275 0.55 -10.29 7.22
C PRO A 275 1.92 -9.65 7.05
N GLY A 276 2.44 -8.97 8.08
CA GLY A 276 3.76 -8.35 8.03
C GLY A 276 3.81 -6.87 7.64
N MET A 277 2.69 -6.15 7.54
CA MET A 277 2.67 -4.67 7.46
C MET A 277 3.14 -3.98 8.78
N ARG A 278 3.55 -4.78 9.77
CA ARG A 278 4.14 -4.30 11.04
C ARG A 278 5.51 -3.66 10.84
N GLU A 279 6.21 -4.02 9.76
CA GLU A 279 7.59 -3.59 9.48
C GLU A 279 7.66 -2.88 8.13
N LEU A 280 6.87 -1.82 7.95
CA LEU A 280 7.09 -0.91 6.84
C LEU A 280 8.45 -0.23 7.04
N LYS A 281 9.28 -0.25 6.00
CA LYS A 281 10.58 0.43 5.97
C LYS A 281 10.57 1.43 4.82
N PRO A 282 11.20 2.59 5.01
CA PRO A 282 11.34 3.56 3.94
C PRO A 282 11.95 2.94 2.68
N THR A 283 11.49 3.42 1.54
CA THR A 283 11.98 3.03 0.21
C THR A 283 13.01 4.02 -0.32
N GLY A 284 13.09 5.21 0.31
CA GLY A 284 13.90 6.34 -0.14
C GLY A 284 13.22 7.19 -1.22
N GLU A 285 11.92 6.94 -1.46
CA GLU A 285 11.07 7.71 -2.39
C GLU A 285 10.02 8.53 -1.64
N GLU A 286 9.96 8.43 -0.30
CA GLU A 286 9.00 9.13 0.54
C GLU A 286 9.28 10.64 0.57
N ASP A 287 8.22 11.44 0.47
CA ASP A 287 8.24 12.88 0.71
C ASP A 287 7.80 13.17 2.15
N LEU A 288 8.58 13.98 2.87
CA LEU A 288 8.30 14.30 4.28
C LEU A 288 7.09 15.23 4.42
N ALA A 289 6.87 16.14 3.48
CA ALA A 289 5.70 17.00 3.47
C ALA A 289 4.41 16.19 3.30
N ASP A 290 4.38 15.28 2.32
CA ASP A 290 3.26 14.36 2.10
C ASP A 290 3.07 13.39 3.29
N GLY A 291 4.14 13.13 4.04
CA GLY A 291 4.15 12.30 5.24
C GLY A 291 3.64 12.98 6.52
N GLY A 292 3.04 14.15 6.41
CA GLY A 292 2.46 14.88 7.55
C GLY A 292 3.45 15.81 8.27
N PHE A 293 4.54 16.23 7.61
CA PHE A 293 5.52 17.18 8.13
C PHE A 293 5.60 18.47 7.30
N ALA A 294 4.56 18.78 6.52
CA ALA A 294 4.50 19.98 5.67
C ALA A 294 4.67 21.29 6.46
N ASP A 295 4.20 21.35 7.69
CA ASP A 295 4.36 22.47 8.61
C ASP A 295 5.84 22.68 9.01
N ILE A 296 6.59 21.60 9.27
CA ILE A 296 8.02 21.67 9.60
C ILE A 296 8.82 22.09 8.36
N GLU A 297 8.51 21.55 7.18
CA GLU A 297 9.14 21.95 5.93
C GLU A 297 8.89 23.44 5.63
N ALA A 298 7.65 23.92 5.82
CA ALA A 298 7.31 25.32 5.64
C ALA A 298 8.05 26.26 6.63
N LEU A 299 8.30 25.80 7.87
CA LEU A 299 9.14 26.52 8.83
C LEU A 299 10.62 26.50 8.40
N ALA A 300 11.11 25.38 7.89
CA ALA A 300 12.49 25.25 7.44
C ALA A 300 12.81 26.20 6.28
N GLU A 301 11.87 26.44 5.37
CA GLU A 301 12.01 27.43 4.28
C GLU A 301 12.17 28.87 4.78
N GLN A 302 11.70 29.17 6.00
CA GLN A 302 11.79 30.50 6.62
C GLN A 302 13.10 30.70 7.37
N CYS A 303 13.97 29.71 7.48
CA CYS A 303 15.27 29.87 8.13
C CYS A 303 16.15 30.86 7.39
N ARG A 304 16.96 31.59 8.15
CA ARG A 304 17.92 32.59 7.60
C ARG A 304 18.93 31.95 6.62
N PHE A 305 19.31 30.70 6.87
CA PHE A 305 20.31 29.97 6.06
C PHE A 305 19.60 28.84 5.31
N ARG A 306 19.93 28.66 4.03
CA ARG A 306 19.35 27.60 3.18
C ARG A 306 19.74 26.17 3.61
N ASP A 307 20.90 26.04 4.24
CA ASP A 307 21.50 24.81 4.74
C ASP A 307 21.41 24.70 6.26
N CYS A 308 20.38 25.34 6.86
CA CYS A 308 20.16 25.32 8.29
C CYS A 308 19.97 23.87 8.78
N SER A 309 20.80 23.46 9.73
CA SER A 309 20.69 22.13 10.36
C SER A 309 19.69 22.12 11.53
N HIS A 310 19.15 23.32 11.88
CA HIS A 310 18.19 23.56 12.96
C HIS A 310 18.74 23.18 14.36
N ASP A 311 20.06 23.21 14.54
CA ASP A 311 20.71 22.94 15.84
C ASP A 311 20.96 24.24 16.62
N ARG A 312 21.86 25.11 16.12
CA ARG A 312 22.31 26.32 16.83
C ARG A 312 22.39 27.56 15.96
N GLU A 313 21.97 27.49 14.72
CA GLU A 313 22.06 28.59 13.77
C GLU A 313 21.20 29.77 14.16
N PRO A 314 21.77 31.00 14.16
CA PRO A 314 21.01 32.19 14.46
C PRO A 314 19.97 32.48 13.38
N GLY A 315 18.73 32.77 13.79
CA GLY A 315 17.61 32.99 12.85
C GLY A 315 17.02 31.72 12.28
N CYS A 316 17.12 30.60 13.00
CA CYS A 316 16.41 29.37 12.69
C CYS A 316 14.94 29.52 13.06
N ALA A 317 14.04 29.45 12.06
CA ALA A 317 12.59 29.56 12.26
C ALA A 317 12.02 28.34 12.99
N VAL A 318 12.53 27.13 12.73
CA VAL A 318 12.11 25.90 13.40
C VAL A 318 12.38 25.98 14.91
N ARG A 319 13.58 26.38 15.33
CA ARG A 319 13.89 26.56 16.76
C ARG A 319 13.04 27.62 17.41
N ALA A 320 12.84 28.75 16.72
CA ALA A 320 11.99 29.81 17.21
C ALA A 320 10.53 29.34 17.41
N ALA A 321 10.02 28.44 16.54
CA ALA A 321 8.70 27.85 16.70
C ALA A 321 8.66 26.91 17.92
N ILE A 322 9.71 26.11 18.15
CA ILE A 322 9.82 25.24 19.34
C ILE A 322 9.87 26.10 20.62
N GLU A 323 10.68 27.19 20.66
CA GLU A 323 10.78 28.10 21.81
C GLU A 323 9.46 28.82 22.11
N ARG A 324 8.58 29.01 21.09
CA ARG A 324 7.25 29.61 21.26
C ARG A 324 6.15 28.59 21.53
N GLU A 325 6.52 27.29 21.68
CA GLU A 325 5.58 26.17 21.85
C GLU A 325 4.59 26.02 20.68
N GLU A 326 4.93 26.54 19.49
CA GLU A 326 4.17 26.40 18.25
C GLU A 326 4.48 25.06 17.54
N LEU A 327 5.64 24.46 17.82
CA LEU A 327 6.06 23.15 17.33
C LEU A 327 6.56 22.30 18.49
N ASP A 328 6.01 21.09 18.63
CA ASP A 328 6.47 20.12 19.62
C ASP A 328 7.89 19.62 19.29
N GLU A 329 8.81 19.74 20.27
CA GLU A 329 10.20 19.34 20.10
C GLU A 329 10.33 17.84 19.78
N GLY A 330 9.54 16.99 20.44
CA GLY A 330 9.55 15.53 20.18
C GLY A 330 9.10 15.20 18.77
N ARG A 331 8.15 15.96 18.20
CA ARG A 331 7.74 15.85 16.81
C ARG A 331 8.85 16.25 15.85
N PHE A 332 9.56 17.34 16.14
CA PHE A 332 10.71 17.75 15.36
C PHE A 332 11.85 16.72 15.40
N LEU A 333 12.16 16.14 16.57
CA LEU A 333 13.15 15.07 16.68
C LEU A 333 12.75 13.81 15.88
N ASN A 334 11.46 13.49 15.84
CA ASN A 334 10.96 12.39 15.00
C ASN A 334 11.10 12.70 13.52
N TYR A 335 10.82 13.93 13.09
CA TYR A 335 11.05 14.41 11.73
C TYR A 335 12.51 14.20 11.31
N LEU A 336 13.48 14.66 12.11
CA LEU A 336 14.90 14.49 11.81
C LEU A 336 15.28 13.02 11.66
N LYS A 337 14.82 12.17 12.58
CA LYS A 337 15.05 10.72 12.52
C LYS A 337 14.49 10.10 11.25
N LEU A 338 13.26 10.44 10.88
CA LEU A 338 12.61 9.89 9.69
C LEU A 338 13.28 10.40 8.41
N ARG A 339 13.66 11.68 8.37
CA ARG A 339 14.44 12.27 7.26
C ARG A 339 15.73 11.49 7.02
N ASP A 340 16.48 11.21 8.08
CA ASP A 340 17.75 10.47 7.99
C ASP A 340 17.52 9.02 7.55
N GLU A 341 16.45 8.37 8.00
CA GLU A 341 16.07 7.02 7.55
C GLU A 341 15.70 6.99 6.05
N VAL A 342 14.94 7.99 5.57
CA VAL A 342 14.58 8.13 4.15
C VAL A 342 15.83 8.40 3.31
N ALA A 343 16.70 9.31 3.73
CA ALA A 343 17.95 9.61 3.05
C ALA A 343 18.84 8.36 2.93
N ALA A 344 19.01 7.61 4.01
CA ALA A 344 19.78 6.37 4.00
C ALA A 344 19.18 5.28 3.08
N ALA A 345 17.85 5.26 2.94
CA ALA A 345 17.18 4.36 2.00
C ALA A 345 17.36 4.84 0.56
N ALA A 346 17.31 6.14 0.30
CA ALA A 346 17.55 6.75 -1.01
C ALA A 346 18.97 6.49 -1.51
N ASP A 347 19.99 6.63 -0.66
CA ASP A 347 21.38 6.31 -0.99
C ASP A 347 21.57 4.84 -1.41
N LYS A 348 20.93 3.91 -0.69
CA LYS A 348 20.93 2.48 -1.04
C LYS A 348 20.24 2.23 -2.38
N LEU A 349 19.15 2.93 -2.65
CA LEU A 349 18.44 2.85 -3.92
C LEU A 349 19.29 3.38 -5.07
N ALA A 350 19.90 4.55 -4.90
CA ALA A 350 20.77 5.18 -5.89
C ALA A 350 21.99 4.32 -6.23
N SER A 351 22.69 3.79 -5.22
CA SER A 351 23.82 2.87 -5.40
C SER A 351 23.42 1.67 -6.26
N ARG A 352 22.29 1.07 -5.97
CA ARG A 352 21.80 -0.08 -6.71
C ARG A 352 21.42 0.23 -8.15
N LEU A 353 20.78 1.38 -8.40
CA LEU A 353 20.46 1.81 -9.76
C LEU A 353 21.72 2.01 -10.58
N ALA A 354 22.78 2.58 -9.96
CA ALA A 354 24.10 2.72 -10.57
C ALA A 354 24.74 1.36 -10.90
N ASP A 355 24.71 0.40 -9.98
CA ASP A 355 25.22 -0.97 -10.20
C ASP A 355 24.49 -1.68 -11.34
N LYS A 356 23.16 -1.54 -11.39
CA LYS A 356 22.32 -2.10 -12.47
C LYS A 356 22.64 -1.47 -13.82
N ALA A 357 22.85 -0.16 -13.85
CA ALA A 357 23.26 0.55 -15.06
C ALA A 357 24.64 0.09 -15.56
N ASN A 358 25.62 0.00 -14.64
CA ASN A 358 26.97 -0.48 -14.94
C ASN A 358 26.97 -1.94 -15.44
N ALA A 359 26.22 -2.83 -14.80
CA ALA A 359 26.07 -4.20 -15.24
C ALA A 359 25.44 -4.31 -16.64
N LYS A 360 24.46 -3.43 -16.97
CA LYS A 360 23.87 -3.38 -18.31
C LYS A 360 24.88 -2.95 -19.37
N VAL A 361 25.72 -1.96 -19.08
CA VAL A 361 26.80 -1.50 -19.97
C VAL A 361 27.83 -2.60 -20.19
N GLN A 362 28.28 -3.26 -19.11
CA GLN A 362 29.24 -4.37 -19.18
C GLN A 362 28.71 -5.55 -19.99
N ASN A 363 27.45 -5.95 -19.76
CA ASN A 363 26.80 -7.03 -20.51
C ASN A 363 26.66 -6.68 -22.01
N LYS A 364 26.33 -5.41 -22.34
CA LYS A 364 26.27 -4.96 -23.74
C LYS A 364 27.65 -5.01 -24.41
N ALA A 365 28.70 -4.58 -23.70
CA ALA A 365 30.08 -4.65 -24.20
C ALA A 365 30.55 -6.10 -24.37
N LEU A 366 30.24 -6.98 -23.42
CA LEU A 366 30.56 -8.41 -23.50
C LEU A 366 29.85 -9.08 -24.69
N ASN A 367 28.53 -8.84 -24.83
CA ASN A 367 27.75 -9.40 -25.96
C ASN A 367 28.28 -8.92 -27.31
N LYS A 368 28.70 -7.64 -27.41
CA LYS A 368 29.34 -7.11 -28.62
C LYS A 368 30.64 -7.86 -28.91
N ARG A 369 31.55 -8.01 -27.91
CA ARG A 369 32.81 -8.76 -28.07
C ARG A 369 32.56 -10.23 -28.47
N LEU A 370 31.56 -10.88 -27.89
CA LEU A 370 31.21 -12.26 -28.25
C LEU A 370 30.64 -12.36 -29.66
N SER A 371 29.78 -11.40 -30.08
CA SER A 371 29.26 -11.32 -31.45
C SER A 371 30.40 -11.09 -32.48
N ASP A 372 31.38 -10.21 -32.15
CA ASP A 372 32.51 -9.91 -33.01
C ASP A 372 33.47 -11.11 -33.13
N LYS A 373 33.59 -11.94 -32.06
CA LYS A 373 34.50 -13.09 -32.02
C LYS A 373 33.92 -14.37 -32.61
N TYR A 374 32.62 -14.60 -32.46
CA TYR A 374 31.96 -15.87 -32.82
C TYR A 374 30.87 -15.74 -33.91
N GLY A 375 30.64 -14.55 -34.46
CA GLY A 375 29.61 -14.28 -35.43
C GLY A 375 28.18 -14.27 -34.79
N LYS A 376 27.22 -13.63 -35.46
CA LYS A 376 25.81 -13.76 -35.05
C LYS A 376 25.35 -15.19 -35.32
N ARG A 377 24.98 -15.93 -34.27
CA ARG A 377 24.15 -17.13 -34.40
C ARG A 377 22.69 -16.75 -34.60
#